data_a70258f5479462e9fad34ba6dac44f00
#
_entry.id   a70258f5479462e9fad34ba6dac44f00
#
_cell.length_a   1.000
_cell.length_b   1.000
_cell.length_c   1.000
_cell.angle_alpha   90.00
_cell.angle_beta   90.00
_cell.angle_gamma   90.00
#
_symmetry.space_group_name_H-M   'P 1'
#
loop_
_entity.id
_entity.type
_entity.pdbx_description
1 polymer ?
#
loop_
_entity_poly.entity_id
_entity_poly.type
_entity_poly.pdbx_seq_one_letter_code
_entity_poly.pdbx_strand_id
1 'polypeptide(L)'
;GRRRSYGFNTGRSQSPRPTGQMEATVGIDLYTALLGGEVVIQLSGGQKVKLKVKPLTQGGTKVRLRGKGYDRGDGTFGDLIITYNVKLPDHLTDRQKELIEQMRREG
;
A
#
# COMPACT_ATOMS: atom_id res chain seq x y z
N GLY A 1 -16.21 3.92 -9.64
CA GLY A 1 -15.42 3.69 -8.76
C GLY A 1 -15.79 3.42 -7.33
N ARG A 2 -15.29 2.35 -6.85
CA ARG A 2 -15.48 2.04 -5.46
C ARG A 2 -14.32 2.54 -4.68
N ARG A 3 -14.65 3.29 -3.68
CA ARG A 3 -13.64 3.70 -2.75
C ARG A 3 -13.38 2.54 -1.81
N ARG A 4 -12.18 2.07 -1.80
CA ARG A 4 -11.78 1.08 -0.81
C ARG A 4 -10.87 1.74 0.17
N SER A 5 -11.22 1.62 1.42
CA SER A 5 -10.27 2.00 2.45
C SER A 5 -9.50 0.75 2.80
N TYR A 6 -8.21 0.83 2.64
CA TYR A 6 -7.35 -0.25 3.03
C TYR A 6 -6.91 0.01 4.45
N GLY A 7 -7.60 -0.63 5.38
CA GLY A 7 -7.11 -0.64 6.74
C GLY A 7 -5.90 -1.54 6.78
N PHE A 8 -4.87 -1.14 7.41
CA PHE A 8 -3.81 -2.06 7.68
C PHE A 8 -3.76 -2.34 9.16
N ASN A 9 -3.44 -3.56 9.42
CA ASN A 9 -3.37 -4.04 10.77
C ASN A 9 -1.92 -4.00 11.19
N THR A 10 -1.56 -3.05 12.01
CA THR A 10 -0.26 -3.04 12.62
C THR A 10 -0.16 -4.11 13.69
N GLY A 11 -1.24 -4.63 14.00
CA GLY A 11 -1.65 -5.87 14.61
C GLY A 11 -0.93 -6.45 15.76
N ARG A 12 0.23 -6.22 15.95
CA ARG A 12 0.92 -6.80 17.05
C ARG A 12 1.39 -5.75 17.96
N SER A 13 1.00 -5.90 19.18
CA SER A 13 1.52 -5.00 20.18
C SER A 13 2.98 -5.33 20.35
N GLN A 14 3.81 -4.65 19.63
CA GLN A 14 5.23 -4.72 19.86
C GLN A 14 5.68 -3.41 20.43
N SER A 15 6.65 -3.47 21.28
CA SER A 15 7.26 -2.26 21.77
C SER A 15 7.83 -1.48 20.60
N PRO A 16 7.69 -0.15 20.61
CA PRO A 16 8.32 0.65 19.59
C PRO A 16 9.82 0.39 19.58
N ARG A 17 10.38 0.29 18.41
CA ARG A 17 11.81 0.11 18.30
C ARG A 17 12.52 1.42 18.66
N PRO A 18 13.77 1.37 19.08
CA PRO A 18 14.49 2.62 19.40
C PRO A 18 14.52 3.61 18.25
N THR A 19 14.46 3.12 17.00
CA THR A 19 14.44 4.00 15.84
C THR A 19 13.07 4.60 15.59
N GLY A 20 12.03 4.08 16.25
CA GLY A 20 10.67 4.52 15.98
C GLY A 20 10.11 4.04 14.65
N GLN A 21 10.79 3.13 13.98
CA GLN A 21 10.36 2.65 12.67
C GLN A 21 9.12 1.78 12.78
N MET A 22 8.15 2.07 11.94
CA MET A 22 6.91 1.31 11.86
C MET A 22 6.84 0.66 10.49
N GLU A 23 6.36 -0.57 10.43
CA GLU A 23 6.22 -1.28 9.15
C GLU A 23 4.78 -1.69 8.97
N ALA A 24 4.30 -1.57 7.76
CA ALA A 24 2.92 -1.93 7.41
C ALA A 24 2.88 -2.47 6.00
N THR A 25 1.90 -3.34 5.74
CA THR A 25 1.66 -3.85 4.40
C THR A 25 0.32 -3.31 3.91
N VAL A 26 0.30 -2.76 2.72
CA VAL A 26 -0.90 -2.19 2.12
C VAL A 26 -1.22 -2.95 0.86
N GLY A 27 -2.45 -3.49 0.79
CA GLY A 27 -2.90 -4.17 -0.42
C GLY A 27 -3.36 -3.16 -1.44
N ILE A 28 -2.90 -3.31 -2.68
CA ILE A 28 -3.38 -2.50 -3.79
C ILE A 28 -3.89 -3.46 -4.86
N ASP A 29 -4.84 -2.99 -5.65
CA ASP A 29 -5.37 -3.86 -6.68
C ASP A 29 -4.43 -3.87 -7.90
N LEU A 30 -4.65 -4.84 -8.76
CA LEU A 30 -3.83 -5.02 -9.95
C LEU A 30 -3.80 -3.78 -10.82
N TYR A 31 -4.93 -3.14 -10.98
CA TYR A 31 -5.04 -2.00 -11.88
C TYR A 31 -4.28 -0.80 -11.35
N THR A 32 -4.35 -0.57 -10.07
CA THR A 32 -3.59 0.51 -9.44
C THR A 32 -2.09 0.25 -9.56
N ALA A 33 -1.69 -1.01 -9.41
CA ALA A 33 -0.28 -1.35 -9.55
C ALA A 33 0.23 -1.15 -10.98
N LEU A 34 -0.60 -1.48 -11.96
CA LEU A 34 -0.19 -1.39 -13.37
C LEU A 34 -0.26 0.02 -13.91
N LEU A 35 -1.33 0.72 -13.60
CA LEU A 35 -1.60 2.01 -14.20
C LEU A 35 -1.21 3.19 -13.32
N GLY A 36 -0.97 2.91 -12.06
CA GLY A 36 -0.73 3.96 -11.10
C GLY A 36 -2.03 4.50 -10.54
N GLY A 37 -1.91 5.32 -9.53
CA GLY A 37 -3.07 5.93 -8.90
C GLY A 37 -2.73 6.38 -7.51
N GLU A 38 -3.76 6.52 -6.70
CA GLU A 38 -3.59 6.93 -5.33
C GLU A 38 -4.35 6.00 -4.41
N VAL A 39 -3.76 5.75 -3.25
CA VAL A 39 -4.45 5.01 -2.19
C VAL A 39 -4.39 5.84 -0.93
N VAL A 40 -5.44 5.76 -0.14
CA VAL A 40 -5.49 6.46 1.15
C VAL A 40 -5.41 5.40 2.23
N ILE A 41 -4.45 5.56 3.12
CA ILE A 41 -4.33 4.67 4.26
C ILE A 41 -4.64 5.45 5.53
N GLN A 42 -5.16 4.74 6.51
CA GLN A 42 -5.46 5.34 7.79
C GLN A 42 -4.45 4.81 8.81
N LEU A 43 -3.77 5.73 9.46
CA LEU A 43 -2.80 5.38 10.49
C LEU A 43 -3.50 5.15 11.80
N SER A 44 -2.81 4.51 12.73
CA SER A 44 -3.40 4.12 14.01
C SER A 44 -3.90 5.31 14.82
N GLY A 45 -3.36 6.49 14.59
CA GLY A 45 -3.82 7.69 15.27
C GLY A 45 -5.02 8.37 14.63
N GLY A 46 -5.62 7.75 13.63
CA GLY A 46 -6.75 8.33 12.91
C GLY A 46 -6.35 9.23 11.75
N GLN A 47 -5.09 9.50 11.59
CA GLN A 47 -4.60 10.25 10.45
C GLN A 47 -4.74 9.46 9.18
N LYS A 48 -5.07 10.17 8.11
CA LYS A 48 -5.12 9.56 6.78
C LYS A 48 -3.95 10.07 5.97
N VAL A 49 -3.31 9.18 5.24
CA VAL A 49 -2.19 9.50 4.38
C VAL A 49 -2.52 9.07 2.97
N LYS A 50 -2.33 9.96 2.03
CA LYS A 50 -2.55 9.67 0.62
C LYS A 50 -1.22 9.25 0.02
N LEU A 51 -1.20 8.08 -0.59
CA LEU A 51 0.00 7.55 -1.22
C LEU A 51 -0.19 7.54 -2.72
N LYS A 52 0.81 8.05 -3.42
CA LYS A 52 0.80 8.03 -4.86
C LYS A 52 1.52 6.77 -5.33
N VAL A 53 0.81 5.94 -6.05
CA VAL A 53 1.34 4.68 -6.57
C VAL A 53 1.79 4.90 -8.00
N LYS A 54 3.06 4.63 -8.27
CA LYS A 54 3.58 4.78 -9.62
C LYS A 54 3.11 3.63 -10.51
N PRO A 55 2.98 3.87 -11.82
CA PRO A 55 2.67 2.78 -12.73
C PRO A 55 3.73 1.68 -12.65
N LEU A 56 3.30 0.46 -12.88
CA LEU A 56 4.16 -0.73 -12.88
C LEU A 56 4.83 -0.97 -11.53
N THR A 57 4.10 -0.67 -10.46
CA THR A 57 4.57 -0.97 -9.11
C THR A 57 4.50 -2.47 -8.89
N GLN A 58 5.61 -3.03 -8.46
CA GLN A 58 5.70 -4.47 -8.20
C GLN A 58 5.29 -4.81 -6.78
N GLY A 59 4.78 -6.01 -6.58
CA GLY A 59 4.53 -6.50 -5.24
C GLY A 59 5.83 -6.56 -4.46
N GLY A 60 5.78 -6.16 -3.21
CA GLY A 60 6.97 -6.10 -2.37
C GLY A 60 7.70 -4.77 -2.43
N THR A 61 7.24 -3.84 -3.26
CA THR A 61 7.83 -2.51 -3.31
C THR A 61 7.61 -1.80 -1.99
N LYS A 62 8.66 -1.16 -1.49
CA LYS A 62 8.60 -0.46 -0.21
C LYS A 62 8.67 1.04 -0.41
N VAL A 63 7.91 1.74 0.41
CA VAL A 63 7.87 3.20 0.41
C VAL A 63 8.12 3.68 1.83
N ARG A 64 9.01 4.64 1.98
CA ARG A 64 9.31 5.23 3.28
C ARG A 64 8.59 6.55 3.43
N LEU A 65 7.85 6.68 4.51
CA LEU A 65 7.20 7.93 4.87
C LEU A 65 7.87 8.46 6.13
N ARG A 66 8.60 9.53 5.98
CA ARG A 66 9.35 10.10 7.09
C ARG A 66 8.41 10.75 8.07
N GLY A 67 8.68 10.51 9.35
CA GLY A 67 7.94 11.14 10.42
C GLY A 67 6.54 10.59 10.63
N LYS A 68 6.23 9.44 10.04
CA LYS A 68 4.91 8.82 10.20
C LYS A 68 4.97 7.53 11.01
N GLY A 69 6.11 7.21 11.57
CA GLY A 69 6.27 6.03 12.41
C GLY A 69 5.90 6.26 13.84
N TYR A 70 6.51 5.52 14.75
CA TYR A 70 6.24 5.62 16.16
C TYR A 70 6.88 6.87 16.76
N ASP A 71 6.24 7.37 17.81
CA ASP A 71 6.78 8.46 18.61
C ASP A 71 8.04 7.97 19.31
N ARG A 72 9.12 8.70 19.17
CA ARG A 72 10.38 8.34 19.81
C ARG A 72 10.48 8.83 21.26
N GLY A 73 9.51 9.63 21.67
CA GLY A 73 9.50 10.15 23.02
C GLY A 73 10.25 11.46 23.21
N ASP A 74 10.89 11.96 22.19
CA ASP A 74 11.65 13.21 22.25
C ASP A 74 11.04 14.30 21.37
N GLY A 75 9.78 14.13 20.99
CA GLY A 75 9.11 15.08 20.12
C GLY A 75 9.26 14.77 18.65
N THR A 76 9.98 13.71 18.32
CA THR A 76 10.14 13.29 16.92
C THR A 76 9.48 11.94 16.70
N PHE A 77 9.26 11.63 15.44
CA PHE A 77 8.65 10.37 15.03
C PHE A 77 9.59 9.64 14.08
N GLY A 78 9.57 8.33 14.16
CA GLY A 78 10.33 7.52 13.23
C GLY A 78 9.66 7.47 11.87
N ASP A 79 10.13 6.59 11.01
CA ASP A 79 9.62 6.46 9.66
C ASP A 79 8.59 5.35 9.60
N LEU A 80 7.68 5.46 8.65
CA LEU A 80 6.73 4.40 8.32
C LEU A 80 7.17 3.77 7.00
N ILE A 81 7.45 2.48 7.04
CA ILE A 81 7.82 1.72 5.84
C ILE A 81 6.59 0.94 5.40
N ILE A 82 6.13 1.22 4.20
CA ILE A 82 4.97 0.56 3.64
C ILE A 82 5.43 -0.40 2.55
N THR A 83 4.97 -1.64 2.65
CA THR A 83 5.20 -2.63 1.61
C THR A 83 3.89 -2.82 0.85
N TYR A 84 3.95 -2.66 -0.46
CA TYR A 84 2.76 -2.88 -1.29
C TYR A 84 2.59 -4.36 -1.56
N ASN A 85 1.36 -4.82 -1.40
CA ASN A 85 0.97 -6.18 -1.74
C ASN A 85 -0.05 -6.09 -2.87
N VAL A 86 0.33 -6.53 -4.06
CA VAL A 86 -0.55 -6.47 -5.22
C VAL A 86 -1.51 -7.64 -5.16
N LYS A 87 -2.80 -7.35 -5.23
CA LYS A 87 -3.84 -8.36 -5.19
C LYS A 87 -4.40 -8.58 -6.58
N LEU A 88 -4.52 -9.83 -6.95
CA LEU A 88 -5.18 -10.17 -8.20
C LEU A 88 -6.69 -10.22 -7.98
N PRO A 89 -7.47 -9.88 -9.01
CA PRO A 89 -8.92 -9.98 -8.89
C PRO A 89 -9.36 -11.43 -8.76
N ASP A 90 -10.39 -11.65 -7.97
CA ASP A 90 -10.96 -13.00 -7.80
C ASP A 90 -11.79 -13.42 -8.99
N HIS A 91 -12.28 -12.46 -9.74
CA HIS A 91 -13.23 -12.70 -10.79
C HIS A 91 -12.99 -11.75 -11.94
N LEU A 92 -13.07 -12.26 -13.14
CA LEU A 92 -12.92 -11.47 -14.37
C LEU A 92 -14.10 -11.77 -15.29
N THR A 93 -14.61 -10.72 -15.93
CA THR A 93 -15.58 -10.91 -16.99
C THR A 93 -14.90 -11.48 -18.22
N ASP A 94 -15.68 -12.01 -19.13
CA ASP A 94 -15.14 -12.54 -20.39
C ASP A 94 -14.41 -11.46 -21.16
N ARG A 95 -14.95 -10.26 -21.15
CA ARG A 95 -14.30 -9.13 -21.81
C ARG A 95 -12.96 -8.80 -21.19
N GLN A 96 -12.90 -8.83 -19.87
CA GLN A 96 -11.65 -8.56 -19.16
C GLN A 96 -10.59 -9.62 -19.47
N LYS A 97 -11.01 -10.88 -19.54
CA LYS A 97 -10.08 -11.94 -19.90
C LYS A 97 -9.54 -11.76 -21.32
N GLU A 98 -10.41 -11.35 -22.21
CA GLU A 98 -10.02 -11.10 -23.60
C GLU A 98 -9.00 -9.98 -23.69
N LEU A 99 -9.22 -8.91 -22.95
CA LEU A 99 -8.30 -7.79 -22.94
C LEU A 99 -6.93 -8.17 -22.37
N ILE A 100 -6.94 -9.00 -21.34
CA ILE A 100 -5.69 -9.48 -20.75
C ILE A 100 -4.95 -10.38 -21.73
N GLU A 101 -5.68 -11.23 -22.46
CA GLU A 101 -5.06 -12.06 -23.47
C GLU A 101 -4.39 -11.25 -24.56
N GLN A 102 -5.05 -10.18 -25.01
CA GLN A 102 -4.46 -9.29 -25.99
C GLN A 102 -3.18 -8.65 -25.45
N MET A 103 -3.21 -8.24 -24.19
CA MET A 103 -2.06 -7.64 -23.55
C MET A 103 -0.90 -8.63 -23.48
N ARG A 104 -1.20 -9.88 -23.15
CA ARG A 104 -0.16 -10.91 -23.06
C ARG A 104 0.49 -11.16 -24.42
N ARG A 105 -0.28 -11.12 -25.49
CA ARG A 105 0.24 -11.34 -26.84
C ARG A 105 1.19 -10.24 -27.29
N GLU A 106 0.98 -9.03 -26.81
CA GLU A 106 1.84 -7.91 -27.16
C GLU A 106 3.17 -7.94 -26.41
N GLY A 107 3.19 -8.58 -25.28
CA GLY A 107 4.39 -8.67 -24.45
C GLY A 107 5.17 -9.93 -24.71
#